data_8e6e2cef60e03802c761bcecf3c230a1
#
_entry.id   8e6e2cef60e03802c761bcecf3c230a1
#
_cell.length_a   1.000
_cell.length_b   1.000
_cell.length_c   1.000
_cell.angle_alpha   90.00
_cell.angle_beta   90.00
_cell.angle_gamma   90.00
#
_symmetry.space_group_name_H-M   'P 1'
#
loop_
_entity.id
_entity.type
_entity.pdbx_description
1 polymer ?
#
loop_
_entity_poly.entity_id
_entity_poly.type
_entity_poly.pdbx_seq_one_letter_code
_entity_poly.pdbx_strand_id
1 'polypeptide(L)'
;MDGGGDFEEFVRAKRGALVRSAYLLTGDSHLAEDLVQSALARTHRSWSRLTDPANAEAYTRKVMYHLQVSWWRRNRVAESMTDEAPEPRPTGGPGEATGLTNRMTIHGALGKLSAKQRAVLVYRYFEDRSEAETAELMGVQIGTVKSQTAKALVRLRAVAPELAELYAARVSGAVADDDED
;
A
#
# COMPACT_ATOMS: atom_id res chain seq x y z
N MET A 1 -18.10 -23.58 17.29
CA MET A 1 -17.69 -22.18 17.12
C MET A 1 -17.43 -21.97 15.63
N ASP A 2 -18.30 -21.17 15.03
CA ASP A 2 -18.44 -21.08 13.55
C ASP A 2 -17.40 -20.09 12.98
N GLY A 3 -16.16 -20.56 12.84
CA GLY A 3 -15.07 -19.71 12.31
C GLY A 3 -15.29 -19.22 10.87
N GLY A 4 -16.32 -19.72 10.18
CA GLY A 4 -16.71 -19.25 8.86
C GLY A 4 -17.47 -17.92 8.90
N GLY A 5 -18.42 -17.78 9.84
CA GLY A 5 -19.22 -16.55 9.99
C GLY A 5 -18.35 -15.35 10.40
N ASP A 6 -17.42 -15.55 11.31
CA ASP A 6 -16.51 -14.51 11.77
C ASP A 6 -15.57 -14.01 10.66
N PHE A 7 -15.11 -14.91 9.79
CA PHE A 7 -14.28 -14.53 8.64
C PHE A 7 -15.07 -13.76 7.58
N GLU A 8 -16.31 -14.18 7.29
CA GLU A 8 -17.17 -13.48 6.34
C GLU A 8 -17.51 -12.06 6.82
N GLU A 9 -17.75 -11.89 8.12
CA GLU A 9 -17.98 -10.58 8.71
C GLU A 9 -16.72 -9.69 8.62
N PHE A 10 -15.55 -10.23 8.92
CA PHE A 10 -14.27 -9.56 8.72
C PHE A 10 -14.09 -9.11 7.27
N VAL A 11 -14.31 -9.99 6.30
CA VAL A 11 -14.19 -9.64 4.88
C VAL A 11 -15.17 -8.54 4.50
N ARG A 12 -16.43 -8.64 4.92
CA ARG A 12 -17.46 -7.62 4.65
C ARG A 12 -17.05 -6.25 5.21
N ALA A 13 -16.54 -6.21 6.42
CA ALA A 13 -16.13 -4.97 7.09
C ALA A 13 -14.86 -4.35 6.49
N LYS A 14 -13.88 -5.15 6.07
CA LYS A 14 -12.54 -4.66 5.73
C LYS A 14 -12.20 -4.63 4.24
N ARG A 15 -12.92 -5.39 3.40
CA ARG A 15 -12.61 -5.53 1.97
C ARG A 15 -12.48 -4.18 1.26
N GLY A 16 -13.39 -3.24 1.49
CA GLY A 16 -13.34 -1.93 0.83
C GLY A 16 -12.08 -1.12 1.15
N ALA A 17 -11.61 -1.15 2.41
CA ALA A 17 -10.37 -0.51 2.82
C ALA A 17 -9.14 -1.22 2.22
N LEU A 18 -9.13 -2.56 2.23
CA LEU A 18 -8.05 -3.35 1.65
C LEU A 18 -7.91 -3.14 0.15
N VAL A 19 -9.02 -3.07 -0.59
CA VAL A 19 -9.02 -2.80 -2.04
C VAL A 19 -8.49 -1.39 -2.34
N ARG A 20 -8.86 -0.38 -1.57
CA ARG A 20 -8.31 0.98 -1.74
C ARG A 20 -6.80 1.00 -1.53
N SER A 21 -6.30 0.35 -0.49
CA SER A 21 -4.86 0.23 -0.24
C SER A 21 -4.15 -0.55 -1.35
N ALA A 22 -4.73 -1.67 -1.77
CA ALA A 22 -4.20 -2.49 -2.86
C ALA A 22 -4.11 -1.71 -4.18
N TYR A 23 -5.12 -0.88 -4.46
CA TYR A 23 -5.11 -0.02 -5.65
C TYR A 23 -3.98 1.01 -5.60
N LEU A 24 -3.73 1.64 -4.45
CA LEU A 24 -2.57 2.52 -4.27
C LEU A 24 -1.24 1.78 -4.42
N LEU A 25 -1.17 0.52 -3.98
CA LEU A 25 0.04 -0.30 -4.07
C LEU A 25 0.31 -0.80 -5.50
N THR A 26 -0.73 -1.14 -6.27
CA THR A 26 -0.59 -1.76 -7.60
C THR A 26 -0.74 -0.76 -8.75
N GLY A 27 -1.58 0.25 -8.58
CA GLY A 27 -1.95 1.21 -9.63
C GLY A 27 -2.95 0.68 -10.65
N ASP A 28 -3.47 -0.53 -10.46
CA ASP A 28 -4.39 -1.21 -11.37
C ASP A 28 -5.51 -1.88 -10.57
N SER A 29 -6.76 -1.75 -11.01
CA SER A 29 -7.93 -2.25 -10.30
C SER A 29 -8.01 -3.77 -10.28
N HIS A 30 -7.64 -4.43 -11.36
CA HIS A 30 -7.65 -5.89 -11.45
C HIS A 30 -6.54 -6.49 -10.59
N LEU A 31 -5.33 -5.93 -10.66
CA LEU A 31 -4.23 -6.34 -9.79
C LEU A 31 -4.53 -6.07 -8.31
N ALA A 32 -5.25 -5.00 -7.99
CA ALA A 32 -5.69 -4.71 -6.62
C ALA A 32 -6.66 -5.76 -6.10
N GLU A 33 -7.67 -6.12 -6.89
CA GLU A 33 -8.62 -7.19 -6.53
C GLU A 33 -7.89 -8.53 -6.36
N ASP A 34 -7.02 -8.91 -7.28
CA ASP A 34 -6.23 -10.14 -7.21
C ASP A 34 -5.32 -10.17 -5.97
N LEU A 35 -4.71 -9.03 -5.64
CA LEU A 35 -3.90 -8.88 -4.44
C LEU A 35 -4.71 -9.12 -3.17
N VAL A 36 -5.88 -8.48 -3.08
CA VAL A 36 -6.78 -8.62 -1.92
C VAL A 36 -7.30 -10.05 -1.81
N GLN A 37 -7.78 -10.66 -2.91
CA GLN A 37 -8.26 -12.03 -2.91
C GLN A 37 -7.16 -13.01 -2.47
N SER A 38 -5.95 -12.86 -3.00
CA SER A 38 -4.79 -13.69 -2.62
C SER A 38 -4.42 -13.53 -1.14
N ALA A 39 -4.48 -12.30 -0.62
CA ALA A 39 -4.21 -12.03 0.78
C ALA A 39 -5.30 -12.61 1.69
N LEU A 40 -6.57 -12.40 1.36
CA LEU A 40 -7.70 -12.95 2.12
C LEU A 40 -7.70 -14.48 2.13
N ALA A 41 -7.37 -15.13 1.02
CA ALA A 41 -7.23 -16.59 0.98
C ALA A 41 -6.15 -17.11 1.92
N ARG A 42 -5.04 -16.39 2.08
CA ARG A 42 -3.99 -16.74 3.06
C ARG A 42 -4.42 -16.44 4.49
N THR A 43 -5.11 -15.32 4.71
CA THR A 43 -5.68 -14.96 6.01
C THR A 43 -6.68 -16.02 6.48
N HIS A 44 -7.55 -16.48 5.59
CA HIS A 44 -8.51 -17.55 5.88
C HIS A 44 -7.82 -18.84 6.33
N ARG A 45 -6.74 -19.26 5.66
CA ARG A 45 -5.96 -20.45 6.07
C ARG A 45 -5.33 -20.33 7.46
N SER A 46 -5.11 -19.11 7.91
CA SER A 46 -4.52 -18.81 9.22
C SER A 46 -5.55 -18.36 10.25
N TRP A 47 -6.84 -18.34 9.88
CA TRP A 47 -7.92 -17.72 10.66
C TRP A 47 -8.01 -18.26 12.09
N SER A 48 -7.90 -19.57 12.26
CA SER A 48 -7.95 -20.21 13.58
C SER A 48 -6.80 -19.81 14.52
N ARG A 49 -5.74 -19.20 14.01
CA ARG A 49 -4.59 -18.70 14.79
C ARG A 49 -4.68 -17.20 15.05
N LEU A 50 -5.58 -16.50 14.36
CA LEU A 50 -5.79 -15.06 14.47
C LEU A 50 -6.95 -14.85 15.45
N THR A 51 -6.62 -14.72 16.73
CA THR A 51 -7.61 -14.66 17.81
C THR A 51 -8.34 -13.32 17.94
N ASP A 52 -7.88 -12.29 17.21
CA ASP A 52 -8.42 -10.92 17.27
C ASP A 52 -8.61 -10.40 15.83
N PRO A 53 -9.77 -9.78 15.50
CA PRO A 53 -10.00 -9.14 14.21
C PRO A 53 -8.96 -8.06 13.84
N ALA A 54 -8.41 -7.34 14.82
CA ALA A 54 -7.34 -6.37 14.59
C ALA A 54 -6.05 -7.06 14.10
N ASN A 55 -5.72 -8.22 14.68
CA ASN A 55 -4.60 -9.04 14.23
C ASN A 55 -4.83 -9.62 12.84
N ALA A 56 -6.07 -9.95 12.49
CA ALA A 56 -6.43 -10.43 11.16
C ALA A 56 -6.24 -9.36 10.08
N GLU A 57 -6.59 -8.11 10.38
CA GLU A 57 -6.37 -6.98 9.47
C GLU A 57 -4.86 -6.72 9.28
N ALA A 58 -4.09 -6.63 10.36
CA ALA A 58 -2.64 -6.43 10.31
C ALA A 58 -1.95 -7.56 9.53
N TYR A 59 -2.35 -8.81 9.79
CA TYR A 59 -1.86 -9.98 9.06
C TYR A 59 -2.19 -9.91 7.57
N THR A 60 -3.43 -9.56 7.20
CA THR A 60 -3.85 -9.43 5.80
C THR A 60 -3.01 -8.37 5.07
N ARG A 61 -2.78 -7.21 5.68
CA ARG A 61 -1.95 -6.14 5.12
C ARG A 61 -0.49 -6.56 4.96
N LYS A 62 0.06 -7.26 5.93
CA LYS A 62 1.39 -7.86 5.85
C LYS A 62 1.51 -8.82 4.67
N VAL A 63 0.52 -9.68 4.48
CA VAL A 63 0.46 -10.59 3.33
C VAL A 63 0.36 -9.82 2.02
N MET A 64 -0.47 -8.78 1.93
CA MET A 64 -0.57 -7.92 0.75
C MET A 64 0.78 -7.30 0.39
N TYR A 65 1.50 -6.73 1.35
CA TYR A 65 2.82 -6.17 1.14
C TYR A 65 3.81 -7.19 0.55
N HIS A 66 3.91 -8.36 1.16
CA HIS A 66 4.84 -9.40 0.69
C HIS A 66 4.49 -9.94 -0.69
N LEU A 67 3.21 -10.11 -0.99
CA LEU A 67 2.73 -10.49 -2.31
C LEU A 67 3.07 -9.43 -3.36
N GLN A 68 2.75 -8.17 -3.09
CA GLN A 68 3.01 -7.04 -3.98
C GLN A 68 4.51 -6.92 -4.29
N VAL A 69 5.39 -6.95 -3.27
CA VAL A 69 6.84 -6.90 -3.48
C VAL A 69 7.34 -8.11 -4.29
N SER A 70 6.79 -9.30 -4.04
CA SER A 70 7.15 -10.52 -4.79
C SER A 70 6.71 -10.43 -6.25
N TRP A 71 5.52 -9.89 -6.54
CA TRP A 71 5.04 -9.71 -7.92
C TRP A 71 5.90 -8.71 -8.70
N TRP A 72 6.23 -7.58 -8.08
CA TRP A 72 7.13 -6.58 -8.67
C TRP A 72 8.51 -7.15 -9.00
N ARG A 73 9.06 -7.96 -8.10
CA ARG A 73 10.36 -8.60 -8.35
C ARG A 73 10.31 -9.55 -9.54
N ARG A 74 9.23 -10.33 -9.66
CA ARG A 74 9.06 -11.27 -10.79
C ARG A 74 8.88 -10.53 -12.11
N ASN A 75 8.08 -9.48 -12.13
CA ASN A 75 7.84 -8.70 -13.34
C ASN A 75 9.12 -8.00 -13.80
N ARG A 76 9.92 -7.41 -12.90
CA ARG A 76 11.22 -6.83 -13.28
C ARG A 76 12.19 -7.83 -13.87
N VAL A 77 12.20 -9.07 -13.39
CA VAL A 77 13.05 -10.13 -13.98
C VAL A 77 12.51 -10.51 -15.36
N ALA A 78 11.19 -10.59 -15.55
CA ALA A 78 10.60 -10.87 -16.86
C ALA A 78 10.86 -9.74 -17.86
N GLU A 79 10.73 -8.47 -17.44
CA GLU A 79 10.99 -7.28 -18.27
C GLU A 79 12.47 -7.15 -18.66
N SER A 80 13.42 -7.53 -17.78
CA SER A 80 14.84 -7.55 -18.12
C SER A 80 15.23 -8.66 -19.10
N MET A 81 14.36 -9.62 -19.34
CA MET A 81 14.53 -10.69 -20.35
C MET A 81 13.80 -10.38 -21.67
N THR A 82 12.99 -9.31 -21.72
CA THR A 82 12.26 -8.86 -22.92
C THR A 82 12.62 -7.41 -23.15
N ASP A 83 13.21 -7.09 -24.29
CA ASP A 83 13.74 -5.76 -24.68
C ASP A 83 12.64 -4.72 -24.97
N GLU A 84 11.40 -4.96 -24.55
CA GLU A 84 10.25 -4.09 -24.75
C GLU A 84 9.63 -3.75 -23.41
N ALA A 85 9.91 -2.53 -22.91
CA ALA A 85 9.28 -1.99 -21.70
C ALA A 85 7.77 -1.79 -21.97
N PRO A 86 6.88 -2.44 -21.22
CA PRO A 86 5.45 -2.15 -21.34
C PRO A 86 5.17 -0.75 -20.80
N GLU A 87 4.62 0.11 -21.65
CA GLU A 87 4.08 1.39 -21.20
C GLU A 87 3.00 1.20 -20.12
N PRO A 88 3.00 2.01 -19.07
CA PRO A 88 1.95 1.95 -18.05
C PRO A 88 0.60 2.28 -18.73
N ARG A 89 -0.29 1.29 -18.78
CA ARG A 89 -1.65 1.48 -19.29
C ARG A 89 -2.45 2.32 -18.30
N PRO A 90 -2.96 3.49 -18.71
CA PRO A 90 -3.91 4.24 -17.89
C PRO A 90 -5.27 3.55 -17.96
N THR A 91 -5.63 2.80 -16.94
CA THR A 91 -7.00 2.30 -16.77
C THR A 91 -7.81 3.35 -16.00
N GLY A 92 -8.34 4.33 -16.72
CA GLY A 92 -9.29 5.30 -16.20
C GLY A 92 -10.71 4.84 -16.43
N GLY A 93 -11.45 4.53 -15.36
CA GLY A 93 -12.91 4.50 -15.39
C GLY A 93 -13.49 5.91 -15.24
N PRO A 94 -14.69 6.22 -15.83
CA PRO A 94 -15.25 7.57 -15.84
C PRO A 94 -15.86 7.93 -14.49
N GLY A 95 -15.40 9.00 -13.88
CA GLY A 95 -15.97 9.57 -12.67
C GLY A 95 -15.31 10.88 -12.25
N GLU A 96 -16.08 11.96 -12.25
CA GLU A 96 -15.86 13.32 -11.73
C GLU A 96 -14.50 14.00 -11.98
N ALA A 97 -14.50 14.97 -12.89
CA ALA A 97 -13.33 15.57 -13.54
C ALA A 97 -12.24 16.15 -12.59
N THR A 98 -12.58 16.67 -11.41
CA THR A 98 -11.60 17.28 -10.50
C THR A 98 -10.97 16.26 -9.57
N GLY A 99 -11.74 15.29 -9.10
CA GLY A 99 -11.23 14.15 -8.31
C GLY A 99 -10.41 13.16 -9.15
N LEU A 100 -10.69 13.06 -10.46
CA LEU A 100 -9.96 12.21 -11.39
C LEU A 100 -8.55 12.72 -11.65
N THR A 101 -8.39 14.02 -11.88
CA THR A 101 -7.07 14.60 -12.18
C THR A 101 -6.12 14.38 -11.00
N ASN A 102 -6.57 14.61 -9.76
CA ASN A 102 -5.77 14.35 -8.56
C ASN A 102 -5.48 12.85 -8.35
N ARG A 103 -6.46 11.98 -8.59
CA ARG A 103 -6.25 10.52 -8.48
C ARG A 103 -5.28 10.00 -9.52
N MET A 104 -5.41 10.42 -10.77
CA MET A 104 -4.48 10.06 -11.85
C MET A 104 -3.06 10.56 -11.56
N THR A 105 -2.93 11.76 -11.01
CA THR A 105 -1.64 12.33 -10.62
C THR A 105 -0.99 11.53 -9.49
N ILE A 106 -1.74 11.17 -8.44
CA ILE A 106 -1.26 10.35 -7.32
C ILE A 106 -0.81 8.97 -7.82
N HIS A 107 -1.63 8.29 -8.62
CA HIS A 107 -1.29 6.97 -9.15
C HIS A 107 -0.08 7.01 -10.09
N GLY A 108 -0.01 8.00 -10.97
CA GLY A 108 1.13 8.21 -11.85
C GLY A 108 2.42 8.44 -11.06
N ALA A 109 2.36 9.26 -10.03
CA ALA A 109 3.50 9.55 -9.15
C ALA A 109 3.94 8.32 -8.34
N LEU A 110 3.00 7.62 -7.71
CA LEU A 110 3.28 6.38 -6.98
C LEU A 110 3.84 5.29 -7.90
N GLY A 111 3.39 5.26 -9.16
CA GLY A 111 3.90 4.36 -10.20
C GLY A 111 5.39 4.51 -10.50
N LYS A 112 5.96 5.69 -10.26
CA LYS A 112 7.40 5.98 -10.46
C LYS A 112 8.28 5.58 -9.28
N LEU A 113 7.67 5.15 -8.16
CA LEU A 113 8.38 4.69 -6.98
C LEU A 113 8.64 3.18 -7.05
N SER A 114 9.69 2.72 -6.36
CA SER A 114 9.86 1.27 -6.16
C SER A 114 8.72 0.71 -5.30
N ALA A 115 8.48 -0.61 -5.37
CA ALA A 115 7.45 -1.26 -4.58
C ALA A 115 7.57 -0.96 -3.07
N LYS A 116 8.79 -0.96 -2.53
CA LYS A 116 9.05 -0.65 -1.11
C LYS A 116 8.80 0.82 -0.78
N GLN A 117 9.25 1.75 -1.64
CA GLN A 117 9.01 3.17 -1.48
C GLN A 117 7.54 3.51 -1.55
N ARG A 118 6.81 2.92 -2.50
CA ARG A 118 5.35 3.08 -2.62
C ARG A 118 4.65 2.56 -1.38
N ALA A 119 4.96 1.34 -0.93
CA ALA A 119 4.35 0.74 0.24
C ALA A 119 4.55 1.60 1.51
N VAL A 120 5.75 2.11 1.73
CA VAL A 120 6.01 2.98 2.88
C VAL A 120 5.15 4.25 2.86
N LEU A 121 4.99 4.89 1.69
CA LEU A 121 4.13 6.07 1.59
C LEU A 121 2.65 5.73 1.76
N VAL A 122 2.19 4.61 1.21
CA VAL A 122 0.80 4.16 1.37
C VAL A 122 0.49 3.92 2.83
N TYR A 123 1.30 3.15 3.55
CA TYR A 123 1.02 2.82 4.95
C TYR A 123 1.17 4.01 5.88
N ARG A 124 2.20 4.85 5.70
CA ARG A 124 2.44 6.02 6.54
C ARG A 124 1.41 7.13 6.34
N TYR A 125 1.01 7.41 5.11
CA TYR A 125 0.27 8.63 4.78
C TYR A 125 -1.16 8.42 4.31
N PHE A 126 -1.47 7.28 3.69
CA PHE A 126 -2.84 6.97 3.30
C PHE A 126 -3.57 6.13 4.36
N GLU A 127 -2.84 5.31 5.11
CA GLU A 127 -3.39 4.51 6.19
C GLU A 127 -3.11 5.07 7.59
N ASP A 128 -2.39 6.17 7.67
CA ASP A 128 -2.10 6.90 8.91
C ASP A 128 -1.43 6.05 9.99
N ARG A 129 -0.52 5.15 9.55
CA ARG A 129 0.20 4.26 10.47
C ARG A 129 1.49 4.90 10.96
N SER A 130 1.82 4.63 12.21
CA SER A 130 3.11 5.00 12.79
C SER A 130 4.28 4.32 12.07
N GLU A 131 5.50 4.81 12.28
CA GLU A 131 6.71 4.16 11.76
C GLU A 131 6.90 2.75 12.33
N ALA A 132 6.53 2.53 13.59
CA ALA A 132 6.61 1.24 14.25
C ALA A 132 5.62 0.23 13.63
N GLU A 133 4.34 0.60 13.46
CA GLU A 133 3.34 -0.24 12.81
C GLU A 133 3.72 -0.55 11.35
N THR A 134 4.23 0.45 10.64
CA THR A 134 4.71 0.26 9.26
C THR A 134 5.88 -0.70 9.20
N ALA A 135 6.83 -0.60 10.13
CA ALA A 135 7.98 -1.49 10.24
C ALA A 135 7.55 -2.93 10.51
N GLU A 136 6.62 -3.13 11.44
CA GLU A 136 6.04 -4.44 11.75
C GLU A 136 5.32 -5.04 10.53
N LEU A 137 4.48 -4.23 9.86
CA LEU A 137 3.72 -4.63 8.68
C LEU A 137 4.64 -5.02 7.51
N MET A 138 5.70 -4.27 7.28
CA MET A 138 6.68 -4.54 6.23
C MET A 138 7.70 -5.62 6.63
N GLY A 139 7.78 -6.00 7.90
CA GLY A 139 8.77 -6.95 8.43
C GLY A 139 10.20 -6.40 8.35
N VAL A 140 10.40 -5.11 8.63
CA VAL A 140 11.68 -4.40 8.59
C VAL A 140 11.91 -3.62 9.88
N GLN A 141 13.12 -3.12 10.08
CA GLN A 141 13.42 -2.22 11.20
C GLN A 141 12.87 -0.81 10.97
N ILE A 142 12.55 -0.08 12.04
CA ILE A 142 12.06 1.31 11.98
C ILE A 142 13.03 2.21 11.20
N GLY A 143 14.35 2.05 11.40
CA GLY A 143 15.37 2.76 10.63
C GLY A 143 15.26 2.55 9.11
N THR A 144 14.82 1.35 8.69
CA THR A 144 14.55 1.05 7.27
C THR A 144 13.31 1.81 6.79
N VAL A 145 12.25 1.90 7.59
CA VAL A 145 11.05 2.70 7.27
C VAL A 145 11.45 4.17 7.08
N LYS A 146 12.18 4.75 8.04
CA LYS A 146 12.68 6.14 7.95
C LYS A 146 13.48 6.38 6.67
N SER A 147 14.46 5.52 6.39
CA SER A 147 15.30 5.65 5.19
C SER A 147 14.52 5.49 3.89
N GLN A 148 13.57 4.55 3.83
CA GLN A 148 12.72 4.35 2.65
C GLN A 148 11.74 5.51 2.46
N THR A 149 11.19 6.07 3.54
CA THR A 149 10.35 7.28 3.50
C THR A 149 11.12 8.46 2.93
N ALA A 150 12.33 8.74 3.44
CA ALA A 150 13.17 9.81 2.94
C ALA A 150 13.47 9.66 1.43
N LYS A 151 13.89 8.47 0.99
CA LYS A 151 14.15 8.17 -0.42
C LYS A 151 12.89 8.31 -1.29
N ALA A 152 11.74 7.85 -0.79
CA ALA A 152 10.47 7.95 -1.48
C ALA A 152 10.05 9.42 -1.67
N LEU A 153 10.20 10.26 -0.65
CA LEU A 153 9.89 11.68 -0.72
C LEU A 153 10.83 12.44 -1.68
N VAL A 154 12.12 12.13 -1.67
CA VAL A 154 13.08 12.69 -2.66
C VAL A 154 12.66 12.33 -4.08
N ARG A 155 12.31 11.07 -4.30
CA ARG A 155 11.84 10.62 -5.62
C ARG A 155 10.51 11.27 -6.01
N LEU A 156 9.58 11.39 -5.06
CA LEU A 156 8.28 12.01 -5.27
C LEU A 156 8.42 13.49 -5.64
N ARG A 157 9.34 14.24 -4.99
CA ARG A 157 9.64 15.63 -5.34
C ARG A 157 10.11 15.78 -6.78
N ALA A 158 10.87 14.80 -7.29
CA ALA A 158 11.35 14.83 -8.67
C ALA A 158 10.26 14.56 -9.71
N VAL A 159 9.22 13.78 -9.36
CA VAL A 159 8.20 13.33 -10.32
C VAL A 159 6.83 14.00 -10.13
N ALA A 160 6.54 14.51 -8.94
CA ALA A 160 5.29 15.18 -8.57
C ALA A 160 5.53 16.10 -7.36
N PRO A 161 6.14 17.29 -7.56
CA PRO A 161 6.52 18.19 -6.47
C PRO A 161 5.34 18.61 -5.59
N GLU A 162 4.17 18.85 -6.17
CA GLU A 162 2.95 19.27 -5.45
C GLU A 162 2.51 18.20 -4.43
N LEU A 163 2.62 16.92 -4.78
CA LEU A 163 2.29 15.83 -3.85
C LEU A 163 3.34 15.70 -2.76
N ALA A 164 4.61 15.93 -3.08
CA ALA A 164 5.67 15.85 -2.10
C ALA A 164 5.54 16.92 -0.99
N GLU A 165 5.06 18.12 -1.34
CA GLU A 165 4.78 19.19 -0.37
C GLU A 165 3.64 18.82 0.56
N LEU A 166 2.56 18.21 0.03
CA LEU A 166 1.45 17.71 0.84
C LEU A 166 1.90 16.63 1.85
N TYR A 167 2.79 15.74 1.44
CA TYR A 167 3.34 14.72 2.34
C TYR A 167 4.30 15.32 3.36
N ALA A 168 5.15 16.28 2.97
CA ALA A 168 6.07 16.94 3.87
C ALA A 168 5.34 17.73 4.96
N ALA A 169 4.24 18.40 4.64
CA ALA A 169 3.40 19.11 5.59
C ALA A 169 2.79 18.17 6.64
N ARG A 170 2.35 16.98 6.23
CA ARG A 170 1.84 15.94 7.16
C ARG A 170 2.92 15.38 8.08
N VAL A 171 4.15 15.24 7.59
CA VAL A 171 5.29 14.81 8.42
C VAL A 171 5.59 15.84 9.51
N SER A 172 5.58 17.14 9.16
CA SER A 172 5.88 18.20 10.12
C SER A 172 4.76 18.38 11.17
N GLY A 173 3.50 18.10 10.82
CA GLY A 173 2.38 18.14 11.75
C GLY A 173 2.35 16.95 12.72
N ALA A 174 2.79 15.78 12.29
CA ALA A 174 2.82 14.58 13.13
C ALA A 174 3.97 14.56 14.15
N VAL A 175 5.01 15.37 13.94
CA VAL A 175 6.14 15.48 14.88
C VAL A 175 5.82 16.46 16.04
N ALA A 176 4.80 17.32 15.84
CA ALA A 176 4.41 18.29 16.87
C ALA A 176 3.54 17.69 17.98
N ASP A 177 2.90 16.53 17.75
CA ASP A 177 2.02 15.87 18.73
C ASP A 177 2.72 14.84 19.63
N ASP A 178 3.95 14.45 19.33
CA ASP A 178 4.69 13.43 20.10
C ASP A 178 5.65 14.02 21.18
N ASP A 179 5.75 15.36 21.30
CA ASP A 179 6.64 16.01 22.27
C ASP A 179 5.90 16.67 23.47
N GLU A 180 4.60 16.41 23.65
CA GLU A 180 3.83 16.86 24.83
C GLU A 180 3.21 15.67 25.60
N ASP A 181 4.08 14.82 26.24
CA ASP A 181 3.67 14.05 27.42
C ASP A 181 4.89 13.64 28.27
#